data_81d7baacd63cdddc7fadd8a84d13ff86
#
_entry.id   81d7baacd63cdddc7fadd8a84d13ff86
#
_cell.length_a   1.000
_cell.length_b   1.000
_cell.length_c   1.000
_cell.angle_alpha   90.00
_cell.angle_beta   90.00
_cell.angle_gamma   90.00
#
_symmetry.space_group_name_H-M   'P 1'
#
loop_
_entity.id
_entity.type
_entity.pdbx_description
1 polymer ?
#
loop_
_entity_poly.entity_id
_entity_poly.type
_entity_poly.pdbx_seq_one_letter_code
_entity_poly.pdbx_strand_id
1 'polypeptide(L)'
;MLKTESKLEKLFKQGHFVITGELGPPQHSDGSDLEHHAAELKDIVDAINLTDNQTAIVRLSSIAAGIHVLKGGATPIIQMTCRDRNRIAIQSDLLGAYSLGIRNILCLSGDHQSFGNHAESKNVFDIDSIQLVSIVKNLRDEKKFSSGTEIKKAEPRFFIGAVENPFSSDLELRILRLEKKIKA
;
A
#
# COMPACT_ATOMS: atom_id res chain seq x y z
N MET A 1 -11.72 -13.17 -15.02
CA MET A 1 -11.06 -13.95 -13.96
C MET A 1 -10.45 -12.98 -12.95
N LEU A 2 -10.51 -13.27 -11.63
CA LEU A 2 -9.84 -12.47 -10.61
C LEU A 2 -8.33 -12.75 -10.66
N LYS A 3 -7.51 -11.70 -10.50
CA LYS A 3 -6.04 -11.84 -10.43
C LYS A 3 -5.55 -12.07 -9.00
N THR A 4 -6.38 -11.71 -8.01
CA THR A 4 -6.02 -11.76 -6.59
C THR A 4 -7.11 -12.44 -5.76
N GLU A 5 -6.84 -12.65 -4.48
CA GLU A 5 -7.81 -13.12 -3.49
C GLU A 5 -8.48 -11.95 -2.73
N SER A 6 -8.31 -10.72 -3.24
CA SER A 6 -8.82 -9.52 -2.58
C SER A 6 -10.34 -9.42 -2.64
N LYS A 7 -10.96 -9.08 -1.48
CA LYS A 7 -12.37 -8.68 -1.42
C LYS A 7 -12.64 -7.47 -2.31
N LEU A 8 -11.74 -6.49 -2.33
CA LEU A 8 -11.91 -5.27 -3.13
C LEU A 8 -11.92 -5.55 -4.64
N GLU A 9 -11.00 -6.38 -5.15
CA GLU A 9 -11.02 -6.75 -6.57
C GLU A 9 -12.36 -7.39 -6.96
N LYS A 10 -12.89 -8.25 -6.08
CA LYS A 10 -14.18 -8.90 -6.31
C LYS A 10 -15.33 -7.90 -6.37
N LEU A 11 -15.38 -6.95 -5.42
CA LEU A 11 -16.41 -5.92 -5.37
C LEU A 11 -16.38 -5.01 -6.61
N PHE A 12 -15.20 -4.53 -7.00
CA PHE A 12 -15.04 -3.72 -8.21
C PHE A 12 -15.48 -4.46 -9.48
N LYS A 13 -15.12 -5.74 -9.61
CA LYS A 13 -15.55 -6.54 -10.77
C LYS A 13 -17.04 -6.82 -10.82
N GLN A 14 -17.72 -6.79 -9.68
CA GLN A 14 -19.17 -6.90 -9.58
C GLN A 14 -19.90 -5.57 -9.81
N GLY A 15 -19.18 -4.47 -10.01
CA GLY A 15 -19.75 -3.13 -10.21
C GLY A 15 -20.26 -2.48 -8.93
N HIS A 16 -19.84 -2.97 -7.75
CA HIS A 16 -20.19 -2.33 -6.48
C HIS A 16 -19.49 -0.97 -6.33
N PHE A 17 -20.22 -0.01 -5.79
CA PHE A 17 -19.64 1.24 -5.30
C PHE A 17 -18.91 0.96 -3.99
N VAL A 18 -17.57 0.99 -4.05
CA VAL A 18 -16.71 0.65 -2.91
C VAL A 18 -16.47 1.88 -2.03
N ILE A 19 -16.68 1.71 -0.73
CA ILE A 19 -16.41 2.74 0.29
C ILE A 19 -15.19 2.31 1.11
N THR A 20 -14.19 3.18 1.21
CA THR A 20 -13.01 2.94 2.06
C THR A 20 -12.90 3.99 3.15
N GLY A 21 -12.56 3.57 4.37
CA GLY A 21 -12.14 4.44 5.46
C GLY A 21 -10.61 4.59 5.48
N GLU A 22 -10.11 5.48 6.34
CA GLU A 22 -8.68 5.62 6.62
C GLU A 22 -8.44 5.66 8.12
N LEU A 23 -7.44 4.91 8.60
CA LEU A 23 -6.92 4.98 9.96
C LEU A 23 -5.42 5.32 9.92
N GLY A 24 -5.05 6.37 10.65
CA GLY A 24 -3.65 6.71 10.87
C GLY A 24 -3.04 5.81 11.95
N PRO A 25 -1.98 5.03 11.66
CA PRO A 25 -1.31 4.27 12.69
C PRO A 25 -0.76 5.17 13.81
N PRO A 26 -0.77 4.73 15.08
CA PRO A 26 -0.34 5.54 16.23
C PRO A 26 1.18 5.74 16.25
N GLN A 27 1.65 6.71 17.07
CA GLN A 27 3.08 6.94 17.33
C GLN A 27 3.61 6.14 18.53
N HIS A 28 3.05 4.97 18.77
CA HIS A 28 3.44 4.04 19.82
C HIS A 28 3.23 2.60 19.37
N SER A 29 3.66 1.62 20.15
CA SER A 29 3.63 0.22 19.77
C SER A 29 2.34 -0.53 20.12
N ASP A 30 1.37 0.12 20.76
CA ASP A 30 0.07 -0.48 21.05
C ASP A 30 -0.88 -0.30 19.85
N GLY A 31 -1.37 -1.41 19.31
CA GLY A 31 -2.30 -1.42 18.18
C GLY A 31 -3.74 -1.73 18.58
N SER A 32 -4.09 -1.76 19.87
CA SER A 32 -5.43 -2.12 20.34
C SER A 32 -6.53 -1.19 19.83
N ASP A 33 -6.25 0.12 19.73
CA ASP A 33 -7.18 1.09 19.17
C ASP A 33 -7.49 0.80 17.68
N LEU A 34 -6.49 0.32 16.92
CA LEU A 34 -6.70 -0.07 15.52
C LEU A 34 -7.62 -1.29 15.41
N GLU A 35 -7.46 -2.27 16.31
CA GLU A 35 -8.35 -3.44 16.36
C GLU A 35 -9.78 -3.02 16.70
N HIS A 36 -9.94 -2.14 17.68
CA HIS A 36 -11.24 -1.62 18.11
C HIS A 36 -11.94 -0.85 16.97
N HIS A 37 -11.29 0.17 16.39
CA HIS A 37 -11.86 0.95 15.29
C HIS A 37 -12.13 0.08 14.05
N ALA A 38 -11.28 -0.92 13.77
CA ALA A 38 -11.52 -1.85 12.67
C ALA A 38 -12.79 -2.68 12.91
N ALA A 39 -13.03 -3.12 14.16
CA ALA A 39 -14.23 -3.85 14.52
C ALA A 39 -15.51 -2.99 14.40
N GLU A 40 -15.43 -1.70 14.69
CA GLU A 40 -16.55 -0.77 14.50
C GLU A 40 -16.85 -0.50 13.01
N LEU A 41 -15.79 -0.41 12.18
CA LEU A 41 -15.89 -0.01 10.79
C LEU A 41 -16.14 -1.18 9.81
N LYS A 42 -15.88 -2.44 10.20
CA LYS A 42 -15.87 -3.60 9.30
C LYS A 42 -17.16 -3.83 8.50
N ASP A 43 -18.30 -3.40 9.06
CA ASP A 43 -19.62 -3.54 8.44
C ASP A 43 -20.12 -2.23 7.80
N ILE A 44 -19.34 -1.13 7.91
CA ILE A 44 -19.65 0.20 7.39
C ILE A 44 -18.87 0.49 6.12
N VAL A 45 -17.59 0.05 6.08
CA VAL A 45 -16.70 0.26 4.92
C VAL A 45 -16.24 -1.07 4.34
N ASP A 46 -15.89 -1.08 3.06
CA ASP A 46 -15.40 -2.28 2.37
C ASP A 46 -13.93 -2.59 2.70
N ALA A 47 -13.14 -1.55 2.98
CA ALA A 47 -11.75 -1.68 3.39
C ALA A 47 -11.26 -0.42 4.13
N ILE A 48 -10.11 -0.52 4.81
CA ILE A 48 -9.50 0.54 5.59
C ILE A 48 -8.08 0.80 5.08
N ASN A 49 -7.82 2.02 4.62
CA ASN A 49 -6.48 2.50 4.29
C ASN A 49 -5.67 2.75 5.56
N LEU A 50 -4.41 2.35 5.54
CA LEU A 50 -3.46 2.50 6.63
C LEU A 50 -2.25 3.28 6.13
N THR A 51 -2.06 4.49 6.64
CA THR A 51 -0.99 5.39 6.19
C THR A 51 0.40 4.86 6.55
N ASP A 52 1.40 5.16 5.72
CA ASP A 52 2.79 4.75 5.93
C ASP A 52 3.66 5.97 6.26
N ASN A 53 3.87 6.21 7.56
CA ASN A 53 4.60 7.37 8.08
C ASN A 53 4.14 8.69 7.44
N GLN A 54 2.84 8.93 7.47
CA GLN A 54 2.20 10.11 6.91
C GLN A 54 2.91 11.40 7.36
N THR A 55 3.10 12.35 6.43
CA THR A 55 3.87 13.59 6.64
C THR A 55 5.30 13.37 7.14
N ALA A 56 5.90 12.21 6.83
CA ALA A 56 7.24 11.83 7.27
C ALA A 56 7.44 11.83 8.80
N ILE A 57 6.38 11.50 9.53
CA ILE A 57 6.40 11.34 10.99
C ILE A 57 6.39 9.85 11.32
N VAL A 58 7.29 9.42 12.21
CA VAL A 58 7.39 8.01 12.63
C VAL A 58 6.09 7.55 13.30
N ARG A 59 5.53 6.47 12.80
CA ARG A 59 4.31 5.81 13.28
C ARG A 59 4.49 4.29 13.27
N LEU A 60 3.56 3.58 13.89
CA LEU A 60 3.46 2.13 13.72
C LEU A 60 3.40 1.82 12.21
N SER A 61 4.18 0.85 11.73
CA SER A 61 4.24 0.55 10.28
C SER A 61 2.87 0.16 9.73
N SER A 62 2.58 0.54 8.50
CA SER A 62 1.31 0.19 7.81
C SER A 62 1.08 -1.33 7.77
N ILE A 63 2.14 -2.14 7.70
CA ILE A 63 2.07 -3.60 7.73
C ILE A 63 1.61 -4.10 9.10
N ALA A 64 2.23 -3.63 10.19
CA ALA A 64 1.81 -3.99 11.55
C ALA A 64 0.37 -3.53 11.82
N ALA A 65 0.02 -2.30 11.44
CA ALA A 65 -1.33 -1.78 11.51
C ALA A 65 -2.33 -2.65 10.72
N GLY A 66 -1.92 -3.16 9.53
CA GLY A 66 -2.71 -4.08 8.73
C GLY A 66 -3.07 -5.38 9.46
N ILE A 67 -2.15 -5.90 10.27
CA ILE A 67 -2.41 -7.10 11.08
C ILE A 67 -3.44 -6.81 12.18
N HIS A 68 -3.34 -5.65 12.84
CA HIS A 68 -4.34 -5.23 13.83
C HIS A 68 -5.73 -5.04 13.20
N VAL A 69 -5.80 -4.44 12.01
CA VAL A 69 -7.07 -4.29 11.26
C VAL A 69 -7.66 -5.65 10.88
N LEU A 70 -6.82 -6.62 10.45
CA LEU A 70 -7.28 -7.99 10.18
C LEU A 70 -7.84 -8.67 11.44
N LYS A 71 -7.20 -8.51 12.60
CA LYS A 71 -7.71 -9.02 13.88
C LYS A 71 -9.04 -8.40 14.28
N GLY A 72 -9.25 -7.11 13.99
CA GLY A 72 -10.55 -6.44 14.16
C GLY A 72 -11.63 -6.89 13.16
N GLY A 73 -11.28 -7.74 12.19
CA GLY A 73 -12.21 -8.33 11.22
C GLY A 73 -12.45 -7.48 9.97
N ALA A 74 -11.72 -6.38 9.79
CA ALA A 74 -11.82 -5.53 8.61
C ALA A 74 -10.76 -5.86 7.55
N THR A 75 -10.95 -5.35 6.33
CA THR A 75 -10.04 -5.54 5.20
C THR A 75 -9.02 -4.39 5.13
N PRO A 76 -7.71 -4.61 5.35
CA PRO A 76 -6.73 -3.56 5.25
C PRO A 76 -6.31 -3.29 3.80
N ILE A 77 -5.99 -2.01 3.52
CA ILE A 77 -5.19 -1.55 2.40
C ILE A 77 -3.94 -0.92 3.00
N ILE A 78 -2.80 -1.58 2.92
CA ILE A 78 -1.56 -0.98 3.41
C ILE A 78 -1.05 0.04 2.39
N GLN A 79 -0.68 1.22 2.84
CA GLN A 79 0.09 2.16 2.05
C GLN A 79 1.57 1.78 2.15
N MET A 80 2.29 1.91 1.05
CA MET A 80 3.74 1.69 1.00
C MET A 80 4.42 2.82 0.25
N THR A 81 5.33 3.52 0.94
CA THR A 81 6.08 4.63 0.37
C THR A 81 7.46 4.18 -0.12
N CYS A 82 7.96 4.88 -1.15
CA CYS A 82 9.32 4.70 -1.67
C CYS A 82 10.36 5.51 -0.89
N ARG A 83 9.93 6.39 0.03
CA ARG A 83 10.79 7.32 0.75
C ARG A 83 11.77 6.61 1.68
N ASP A 84 11.30 5.64 2.46
CA ASP A 84 12.04 5.09 3.59
C ASP A 84 12.72 3.74 3.28
N ARG A 85 12.42 3.14 2.14
CA ARG A 85 12.83 1.76 1.78
C ARG A 85 13.44 1.68 0.39
N ASN A 86 14.54 0.94 0.25
CA ASN A 86 15.04 0.54 -1.07
C ASN A 86 14.23 -0.66 -1.62
N ARG A 87 14.46 -1.00 -2.89
CA ARG A 87 13.73 -2.09 -3.58
C ARG A 87 13.90 -3.46 -2.94
N ILE A 88 14.96 -3.72 -2.19
CA ILE A 88 15.13 -4.97 -1.45
C ILE A 88 14.18 -5.01 -0.27
N ALA A 89 14.19 -3.97 0.56
CA ALA A 89 13.31 -3.85 1.72
C ALA A 89 11.82 -3.87 1.29
N ILE A 90 11.46 -3.12 0.23
CA ILE A 90 10.10 -3.09 -0.31
C ILE A 90 9.63 -4.51 -0.68
N GLN A 91 10.41 -5.25 -1.46
CA GLN A 91 10.02 -6.60 -1.90
C GLN A 91 9.96 -7.60 -0.74
N SER A 92 10.87 -7.47 0.23
CA SER A 92 10.84 -8.27 1.46
C SER A 92 9.58 -7.99 2.28
N ASP A 93 9.25 -6.71 2.49
CA ASP A 93 8.05 -6.28 3.21
C ASP A 93 6.77 -6.74 2.51
N LEU A 94 6.73 -6.71 1.17
CA LEU A 94 5.60 -7.24 0.38
C LEU A 94 5.40 -8.73 0.59
N LEU A 95 6.47 -9.53 0.56
CA LEU A 95 6.36 -10.96 0.86
C LEU A 95 5.84 -11.19 2.27
N GLY A 96 6.39 -10.46 3.26
CA GLY A 96 5.97 -10.52 4.65
C GLY A 96 4.49 -10.16 4.82
N ALA A 97 4.06 -9.02 4.29
CA ALA A 97 2.68 -8.55 4.37
C ALA A 97 1.68 -9.56 3.76
N TYR A 98 2.01 -10.11 2.59
CA TYR A 98 1.15 -11.12 1.95
C TYR A 98 1.07 -12.41 2.74
N SER A 99 2.18 -12.88 3.31
CA SER A 99 2.24 -14.09 4.15
C SER A 99 1.38 -13.98 5.41
N LEU A 100 1.20 -12.74 5.91
CA LEU A 100 0.39 -12.41 7.09
C LEU A 100 -1.10 -12.14 6.76
N GLY A 101 -1.52 -12.33 5.51
CA GLY A 101 -2.93 -12.22 5.12
C GLY A 101 -3.34 -10.89 4.49
N ILE A 102 -2.45 -9.92 4.34
CA ILE A 102 -2.75 -8.65 3.67
C ILE A 102 -2.86 -8.87 2.16
N ARG A 103 -3.92 -8.35 1.54
CA ARG A 103 -4.23 -8.59 0.12
C ARG A 103 -4.31 -7.34 -0.72
N ASN A 104 -4.26 -6.16 -0.12
CA ASN A 104 -4.40 -4.88 -0.82
C ASN A 104 -3.23 -3.94 -0.47
N ILE A 105 -2.73 -3.24 -1.48
CA ILE A 105 -1.66 -2.26 -1.34
C ILE A 105 -1.99 -0.99 -2.11
N LEU A 106 -1.65 0.17 -1.54
CA LEU A 106 -1.64 1.47 -2.20
C LEU A 106 -0.19 1.94 -2.37
N CYS A 107 0.27 2.05 -3.61
CA CYS A 107 1.64 2.42 -3.94
C CYS A 107 1.82 3.94 -3.97
N LEU A 108 2.74 4.47 -3.16
CA LEU A 108 2.99 5.90 -2.96
C LEU A 108 4.47 6.26 -3.15
N SER A 109 4.74 7.50 -3.51
CA SER A 109 6.11 8.04 -3.41
C SER A 109 6.46 8.37 -1.96
N GLY A 110 5.54 8.94 -1.21
CA GLY A 110 5.73 9.47 0.15
C GLY A 110 6.13 10.95 0.15
N ASP A 111 5.78 11.64 1.24
CA ASP A 111 6.17 13.02 1.48
C ASP A 111 7.67 13.12 1.76
N HIS A 112 8.28 14.26 1.42
CA HIS A 112 9.71 14.48 1.71
C HIS A 112 9.92 14.56 3.24
N GLN A 113 11.05 14.01 3.74
CA GLN A 113 11.35 13.95 5.18
C GLN A 113 11.40 15.33 5.85
N SER A 114 11.68 16.40 5.10
CA SER A 114 11.70 17.77 5.62
C SER A 114 10.35 18.27 6.15
N PHE A 115 9.25 17.61 5.80
CA PHE A 115 7.93 17.89 6.34
C PHE A 115 7.66 17.23 7.69
N GLY A 116 8.50 16.27 8.08
CA GLY A 116 8.36 15.51 9.31
C GLY A 116 9.24 15.99 10.46
N ASN A 117 9.33 15.17 11.49
CA ASN A 117 10.09 15.48 12.71
C ASN A 117 11.53 14.94 12.70
N HIS A 118 11.98 14.36 11.58
CA HIS A 118 13.34 13.85 11.36
C HIS A 118 13.88 14.43 10.04
N ALA A 119 13.98 15.75 9.94
CA ALA A 119 14.35 16.44 8.71
C ALA A 119 15.74 16.07 8.18
N GLU A 120 16.65 15.62 9.06
CA GLU A 120 18.01 15.17 8.75
C GLU A 120 18.08 13.71 8.26
N SER A 121 16.98 12.95 8.34
CA SER A 121 16.95 11.58 7.83
C SER A 121 17.22 11.55 6.32
N LYS A 122 17.78 10.45 5.82
CA LYS A 122 18.09 10.31 4.40
C LYS A 122 16.92 9.67 3.67
N ASN A 123 16.36 10.38 2.68
CA ASN A 123 15.43 9.76 1.73
C ASN A 123 16.15 8.67 0.94
N VAL A 124 15.48 7.55 0.73
CA VAL A 124 15.99 6.47 -0.10
C VAL A 124 15.61 6.70 -1.57
N PHE A 125 14.31 6.79 -1.88
CA PHE A 125 13.78 6.97 -3.23
C PHE A 125 14.56 6.18 -4.31
N ASP A 126 14.94 4.92 -3.99
CA ASP A 126 15.56 4.01 -4.95
C ASP A 126 14.65 3.72 -6.15
N ILE A 127 13.35 3.83 -5.94
CA ILE A 127 12.30 3.72 -6.95
C ILE A 127 11.23 4.79 -6.70
N ASP A 128 10.45 5.11 -7.73
CA ASP A 128 9.25 5.95 -7.61
C ASP A 128 7.96 5.09 -7.51
N SER A 129 6.81 5.75 -7.33
CA SER A 129 5.54 5.06 -7.18
C SER A 129 5.10 4.28 -8.44
N ILE A 130 5.51 4.71 -9.63
CA ILE A 130 5.20 4.00 -10.89
C ILE A 130 6.02 2.71 -10.97
N GLN A 131 7.30 2.80 -10.62
CA GLN A 131 8.19 1.64 -10.54
C GLN A 131 7.73 0.67 -9.44
N LEU A 132 7.22 1.18 -8.30
CA LEU A 132 6.64 0.34 -7.25
C LEU A 132 5.42 -0.43 -7.76
N VAL A 133 4.49 0.22 -8.48
CA VAL A 133 3.35 -0.46 -9.13
C VAL A 133 3.84 -1.57 -10.05
N SER A 134 4.85 -1.29 -10.91
CA SER A 134 5.44 -2.29 -11.81
C SER A 134 6.05 -3.46 -11.06
N ILE A 135 6.77 -3.21 -9.95
CA ILE A 135 7.37 -4.27 -9.12
C ILE A 135 6.27 -5.16 -8.52
N VAL A 136 5.24 -4.58 -7.90
CA VAL A 136 4.14 -5.36 -7.30
C VAL A 136 3.42 -6.19 -8.37
N LYS A 137 3.19 -5.61 -9.55
CA LYS A 137 2.58 -6.31 -10.69
C LYS A 137 3.46 -7.47 -11.16
N ASN A 138 4.78 -7.27 -11.31
CA ASN A 138 5.70 -8.33 -11.75
C ASN A 138 5.80 -9.46 -10.72
N LEU A 139 5.82 -9.16 -9.42
CA LEU A 139 5.74 -10.17 -8.37
C LEU A 139 4.47 -11.04 -8.53
N ARG A 140 3.31 -10.41 -8.84
CA ARG A 140 2.03 -11.09 -8.99
C ARG A 140 1.88 -11.82 -10.32
N ASP A 141 2.13 -11.15 -11.44
CA ASP A 141 1.76 -11.61 -12.78
C ASP A 141 2.90 -12.43 -13.42
N GLU A 142 4.17 -12.02 -13.22
CA GLU A 142 5.35 -12.66 -13.81
C GLU A 142 6.07 -13.61 -12.83
N LYS A 143 5.71 -13.56 -11.55
CA LYS A 143 6.40 -14.32 -10.46
C LYS A 143 7.90 -14.04 -10.40
N LYS A 144 8.29 -12.78 -10.59
CA LYS A 144 9.69 -12.35 -10.63
C LYS A 144 9.94 -11.17 -9.71
N PHE A 145 11.09 -11.22 -9.04
CA PHE A 145 11.66 -10.06 -8.36
C PHE A 145 12.16 -9.01 -9.36
N SER A 146 12.40 -7.78 -8.91
CA SER A 146 12.96 -6.71 -9.76
C SER A 146 14.35 -7.02 -10.32
N SER A 147 15.05 -8.00 -9.75
CA SER A 147 16.31 -8.56 -10.26
C SER A 147 16.13 -9.51 -11.46
N GLY A 148 14.90 -9.90 -11.79
CA GLY A 148 14.61 -10.95 -12.75
C GLY A 148 14.59 -12.38 -12.19
N THR A 149 14.99 -12.57 -10.92
CA THR A 149 14.96 -13.87 -10.26
C THR A 149 13.52 -14.34 -10.04
N GLU A 150 13.24 -15.61 -10.33
CA GLU A 150 11.92 -16.21 -10.17
C GLU A 150 11.53 -16.49 -8.71
N ILE A 151 10.23 -16.31 -8.40
CA ILE A 151 9.62 -16.73 -7.14
C ILE A 151 9.23 -18.21 -7.28
N LYS A 152 9.88 -19.09 -6.50
CA LYS A 152 9.80 -20.55 -6.69
C LYS A 152 8.52 -21.22 -6.19
N LYS A 153 7.76 -20.59 -5.26
CA LYS A 153 6.58 -21.23 -4.65
C LYS A 153 5.33 -20.38 -4.79
N ALA A 154 5.12 -19.45 -3.86
CA ALA A 154 3.93 -18.63 -3.78
C ALA A 154 4.27 -17.17 -4.00
N GLU A 155 3.69 -16.57 -5.01
CA GLU A 155 3.80 -15.15 -5.32
C GLU A 155 2.84 -14.31 -4.46
N PRO A 156 3.20 -13.06 -4.12
CA PRO A 156 2.29 -12.14 -3.45
C PRO A 156 1.29 -11.56 -4.47
N ARG A 157 0.02 -11.98 -4.38
CA ARG A 157 -1.04 -11.61 -5.33
C ARG A 157 -1.86 -10.44 -4.81
N PHE A 158 -1.24 -9.28 -4.65
CA PHE A 158 -1.92 -8.07 -4.21
C PHE A 158 -2.89 -7.50 -5.25
N PHE A 159 -4.02 -6.97 -4.76
CA PHE A 159 -4.79 -5.97 -5.47
C PHE A 159 -4.08 -4.63 -5.31
N ILE A 160 -3.74 -3.99 -6.44
CA ILE A 160 -2.83 -2.86 -6.51
C ILE A 160 -3.60 -1.58 -6.72
N GLY A 161 -3.42 -0.62 -5.81
CA GLY A 161 -3.88 0.75 -5.94
C GLY A 161 -2.73 1.72 -6.17
N ALA A 162 -3.03 2.83 -6.81
CA ALA A 162 -2.14 3.97 -6.98
C ALA A 162 -2.91 5.28 -6.83
N VAL A 163 -2.21 6.35 -6.44
CA VAL A 163 -2.82 7.67 -6.23
C VAL A 163 -2.51 8.59 -7.41
N GLU A 164 -3.47 9.43 -7.78
CA GLU A 164 -3.27 10.57 -8.66
C GLU A 164 -3.93 11.81 -8.05
N ASN A 165 -3.32 12.98 -8.27
CA ASN A 165 -3.84 14.26 -7.81
C ASN A 165 -4.18 15.15 -9.01
N PRO A 166 -5.45 15.15 -9.48
CA PRO A 166 -5.85 15.94 -10.64
C PRO A 166 -5.89 17.45 -10.37
N PHE A 167 -5.87 17.86 -9.11
CA PHE A 167 -5.91 19.28 -8.69
C PHE A 167 -4.52 19.90 -8.48
N SER A 168 -3.46 19.13 -8.68
CA SER A 168 -2.10 19.69 -8.67
C SER A 168 -1.82 20.48 -9.93
N SER A 169 -0.88 21.45 -9.86
CA SER A 169 -0.39 22.17 -11.04
C SER A 169 0.10 21.21 -12.12
N ASP A 170 0.01 21.68 -13.39
CA ASP A 170 0.42 20.91 -14.57
C ASP A 170 -0.44 19.65 -14.82
N LEU A 171 -1.68 19.88 -15.25
CA LEU A 171 -2.65 18.82 -15.54
C LEU A 171 -2.14 17.83 -16.62
N GLU A 172 -1.43 18.32 -17.65
CA GLU A 172 -0.92 17.46 -18.72
C GLU A 172 0.09 16.43 -18.16
N LEU A 173 0.99 16.87 -17.29
CA LEU A 173 1.92 15.98 -16.62
C LEU A 173 1.17 14.94 -15.75
N ARG A 174 0.08 15.34 -15.09
CA ARG A 174 -0.74 14.42 -14.28
C ARG A 174 -1.40 13.34 -15.13
N ILE A 175 -1.95 13.71 -16.28
CA ILE A 175 -2.53 12.76 -17.23
C ILE A 175 -1.47 11.77 -17.72
N LEU A 176 -0.29 12.25 -18.09
CA LEU A 176 0.81 11.38 -18.51
C LEU A 176 1.28 10.42 -17.39
N ARG A 177 1.33 10.91 -16.15
CA ARG A 177 1.69 10.07 -15.00
C ARG A 177 0.61 9.03 -14.71
N LEU A 178 -0.66 9.40 -14.78
CA LEU A 178 -1.79 8.47 -14.64
C LEU A 178 -1.72 7.37 -15.70
N GLU A 179 -1.50 7.74 -16.97
CA GLU A 179 -1.33 6.77 -18.06
C GLU A 179 -0.18 5.79 -17.77
N LYS A 180 0.96 6.28 -17.29
CA LYS A 180 2.09 5.43 -16.91
C LYS A 180 1.73 4.48 -15.75
N LYS A 181 0.98 4.94 -14.75
CA LYS A 181 0.51 4.10 -13.64
C LYS A 181 -0.46 3.01 -14.10
N ILE A 182 -1.34 3.33 -15.06
CA ILE A 182 -2.28 2.36 -15.62
C ILE A 182 -1.55 1.28 -16.44
N LYS A 183 -0.48 1.66 -17.15
CA LYS A 183 0.35 0.73 -17.94
C LYS A 183 1.28 -0.12 -17.07
N ALA A 184 1.77 0.44 -15.96
CA ALA A 184 2.65 -0.26 -15.03
C ALA A 184 1.94 -1.43 -14.35
#